data_50da42efd158936f6803c226ce97c4a6
#
_entry.id   50da42efd158936f6803c226ce97c4a6
#
_cell.length_a   1.000
_cell.length_b   1.000
_cell.length_c   1.000
_cell.angle_alpha   90.00
_cell.angle_beta   90.00
_cell.angle_gamma   90.00
#
_symmetry.space_group_name_H-M   'P 1'
#
loop_
_entity.id
_entity.type
_entity.pdbx_description
1 polymer ?
#
loop_
_entity_poly.entity_id
_entity_poly.type
_entity_poly.pdbx_seq_one_letter_code
_entity_poly.pdbx_strand_id
1 'polypeptide(L)'
;MIELNEKKIISKGRLGPGEILGVRIEKGKVFNNKDIKNYLAKEYKHFNNQIIDLDKKLPIKNEKNIFSGDSLRKLQHCFGYSLEDLELILHPMAEDAKEATGSMGDDTPLAVLSNKYRPLYHFFRQNFSQVTNPPIDSLRENKVMSLKTRFGNLGNILDFNNLTEENIYVLNSPILTNNQFEKFVSFFDKNNKTIDCTFNSDENIESKLNSIKQEAEIYVRQGVTQIILSDKNVSKENYPVPMLLCIGAVHTHLTKMKLRGYVSINVQTGEALDTHSFATLIGVGATTVNPYLALDSLYQRFEKKLFGKFLYEECVERYVKSVNLGLLKIMSKMGISVISSYRGGSVSYTHLTLPTTVQV
;
A
#
# COMPACT_ATOMS: atom_id res chain seq x y z
N MET A 1 49.38 4.09 28.27
CA MET A 1 49.73 2.78 27.65
C MET A 1 49.54 1.73 28.73
N ILE A 2 48.84 0.63 28.51
CA ILE A 2 48.68 -0.45 29.47
C ILE A 2 49.94 -1.33 29.31
N GLU A 3 50.71 -1.51 30.36
CA GLU A 3 51.85 -2.43 30.34
C GLU A 3 51.30 -3.87 30.37
N LEU A 4 51.51 -4.62 29.30
CA LEU A 4 51.08 -5.99 29.15
C LEU A 4 52.25 -6.92 29.34
N ASN A 5 52.15 -7.86 30.31
CA ASN A 5 53.11 -8.92 30.46
C ASN A 5 52.86 -9.97 29.37
N GLU A 6 53.75 -10.03 28.38
CA GLU A 6 53.61 -10.93 27.22
C GLU A 6 53.45 -12.41 27.59
N LYS A 7 54.04 -12.84 28.69
CA LYS A 7 53.94 -14.24 29.20
C LYS A 7 52.50 -14.63 29.69
N LYS A 8 51.65 -13.61 29.92
CA LYS A 8 50.24 -13.79 30.34
C LYS A 8 49.22 -13.69 29.20
N ILE A 9 49.68 -13.47 27.99
CA ILE A 9 48.80 -13.38 26.85
C ILE A 9 48.40 -14.77 26.39
N ILE A 10 47.10 -15.10 26.48
CA ILE A 10 46.56 -16.41 26.10
C ILE A 10 46.32 -16.46 24.59
N SER A 11 45.82 -15.38 23.96
CA SER A 11 45.60 -15.30 22.52
C SER A 11 45.66 -13.86 22.02
N LYS A 12 46.09 -13.70 20.79
CA LYS A 12 46.05 -12.41 20.04
C LYS A 12 45.17 -12.59 18.80
N GLY A 13 44.37 -11.61 18.47
CA GLY A 13 43.50 -11.67 17.30
C GLY A 13 43.02 -10.30 16.88
N ARG A 14 42.33 -10.27 15.74
CA ARG A 14 41.69 -9.08 15.18
C ARG A 14 40.23 -9.41 14.94
N LEU A 15 39.34 -8.49 15.33
CA LEU A 15 37.91 -8.58 14.96
C LEU A 15 37.75 -8.16 13.49
N GLY A 16 37.08 -9.01 12.73
CA GLY A 16 36.65 -8.69 11.36
C GLY A 16 35.44 -7.75 11.32
N PRO A 17 35.09 -7.22 10.15
CA PRO A 17 33.89 -6.42 10.00
C PRO A 17 32.63 -7.19 10.45
N GLY A 18 31.83 -6.59 11.34
CA GLY A 18 30.60 -7.22 11.87
C GLY A 18 30.83 -8.36 12.89
N GLU A 19 32.05 -8.59 13.33
CA GLU A 19 32.35 -9.53 14.41
C GLU A 19 32.25 -8.87 15.79
N ILE A 20 31.82 -9.67 16.76
CA ILE A 20 31.61 -9.23 18.14
C ILE A 20 32.48 -10.07 19.07
N LEU A 21 33.18 -9.42 20.01
CA LEU A 21 33.83 -10.05 21.13
C LEU A 21 33.14 -9.58 22.40
N GLY A 22 32.61 -10.52 23.21
CA GLY A 22 31.95 -10.21 24.46
C GLY A 22 32.78 -10.71 25.66
N VAL A 23 32.84 -9.93 26.72
CA VAL A 23 33.49 -10.30 27.95
C VAL A 23 32.49 -10.19 29.12
N ARG A 24 32.24 -11.28 29.81
CA ARG A 24 31.41 -11.31 31.01
C ARG A 24 32.29 -11.24 32.20
N ILE A 25 32.52 -10.05 32.72
CA ILE A 25 33.51 -9.77 33.81
C ILE A 25 33.18 -10.56 35.05
N GLU A 26 31.88 -10.63 35.45
CA GLU A 26 31.41 -11.37 36.63
C GLU A 26 31.76 -12.87 36.61
N LYS A 27 31.83 -13.45 35.41
CA LYS A 27 32.13 -14.88 35.22
C LYS A 27 33.51 -15.15 34.64
N GLY A 28 34.31 -14.10 34.39
CA GLY A 28 35.63 -14.21 33.77
C GLY A 28 35.62 -14.90 32.39
N LYS A 29 34.51 -14.82 31.65
CA LYS A 29 34.33 -15.58 30.41
C LYS A 29 34.37 -14.67 29.20
N VAL A 30 35.15 -15.07 28.20
CA VAL A 30 35.24 -14.43 26.90
C VAL A 30 34.41 -15.20 25.90
N PHE A 31 33.59 -14.53 25.16
CA PHE A 31 32.75 -15.10 24.10
C PHE A 31 33.20 -14.58 22.74
N ASN A 32 33.50 -15.45 21.83
CA ASN A 32 33.77 -15.10 20.45
C ASN A 32 32.43 -14.83 19.70
N ASN A 33 32.51 -14.33 18.47
CA ASN A 33 31.35 -13.98 17.64
C ASN A 33 30.34 -15.12 17.47
N LYS A 34 30.82 -16.35 17.27
CA LYS A 34 29.97 -17.53 17.12
C LYS A 34 29.27 -17.91 18.43
N ASP A 35 30.00 -17.83 19.57
CA ASP A 35 29.45 -18.14 20.89
C ASP A 35 28.37 -17.15 21.31
N ILE A 36 28.56 -15.83 21.04
CA ILE A 36 27.56 -14.81 21.33
C ILE A 36 26.30 -15.04 20.47
N LYS A 37 26.47 -15.25 19.16
CA LYS A 37 25.35 -15.50 18.26
C LYS A 37 24.58 -16.77 18.66
N ASN A 38 25.28 -17.84 19.04
CA ASN A 38 24.66 -19.06 19.52
C ASN A 38 23.95 -18.88 20.88
N TYR A 39 24.52 -18.08 21.76
CA TYR A 39 23.90 -17.76 23.04
C TYR A 39 22.61 -17.00 22.85
N LEU A 40 22.66 -15.91 22.06
CA LEU A 40 21.49 -15.12 21.73
C LEU A 40 20.43 -15.96 20.98
N ALA A 41 20.83 -16.78 20.03
CA ALA A 41 19.90 -17.65 19.32
C ALA A 41 19.21 -18.68 20.22
N LYS A 42 19.87 -19.14 21.31
CA LYS A 42 19.22 -20.02 22.29
C LYS A 42 18.26 -19.27 23.19
N GLU A 43 18.61 -18.07 23.60
CA GLU A 43 17.80 -17.23 24.49
C GLU A 43 16.53 -16.74 23.80
N TYR A 44 16.61 -16.46 22.49
CA TYR A 44 15.51 -15.98 21.67
C TYR A 44 14.85 -17.04 20.78
N LYS A 45 14.95 -18.32 21.13
CA LYS A 45 14.32 -19.43 20.40
C LYS A 45 12.79 -19.40 20.36
N HIS A 46 12.16 -18.44 21.02
CA HIS A 46 10.70 -18.37 21.17
C HIS A 46 9.99 -17.54 20.09
N PHE A 47 10.70 -17.00 19.12
CA PHE A 47 10.06 -16.31 17.98
C PHE A 47 9.61 -17.35 16.95
N ASN A 48 8.40 -17.86 17.12
CA ASN A 48 7.76 -18.77 16.17
C ASN A 48 6.86 -18.05 15.16
N ASN A 49 7.12 -16.77 14.89
CA ASN A 49 6.34 -16.04 13.91
C ASN A 49 6.54 -16.64 12.52
N GLN A 50 5.44 -17.12 11.92
CA GLN A 50 5.46 -17.65 10.58
C GLN A 50 5.13 -16.53 9.60
N ILE A 51 5.93 -16.44 8.53
CA ILE A 51 5.60 -15.59 7.38
C ILE A 51 4.70 -16.40 6.46
N ILE A 52 3.45 -15.99 6.33
CA ILE A 52 2.45 -16.63 5.49
C ILE A 52 2.33 -15.85 4.18
N ASP A 53 2.67 -16.52 3.09
CA ASP A 53 2.51 -16.00 1.74
C ASP A 53 1.02 -16.07 1.34
N LEU A 54 0.38 -14.91 1.28
CA LEU A 54 -1.03 -14.82 0.89
C LEU A 54 -1.24 -14.99 -0.62
N ASP A 55 -0.27 -14.71 -1.47
CA ASP A 55 -0.44 -14.92 -2.92
C ASP A 55 -0.73 -16.39 -3.25
N LYS A 56 -0.17 -17.31 -2.47
CA LYS A 56 -0.47 -18.75 -2.61
C LYS A 56 -1.90 -19.11 -2.21
N LYS A 57 -2.49 -18.34 -1.29
CA LYS A 57 -3.87 -18.56 -0.80
C LYS A 57 -4.90 -17.79 -1.61
N LEU A 58 -4.49 -16.69 -2.23
CA LEU A 58 -5.31 -15.76 -3.00
C LEU A 58 -4.83 -15.69 -4.46
N PRO A 59 -4.82 -16.81 -5.22
CA PRO A 59 -4.38 -16.76 -6.62
C PRO A 59 -5.38 -15.96 -7.47
N ILE A 60 -4.88 -15.27 -8.50
CA ILE A 60 -5.70 -14.64 -9.55
C ILE A 60 -6.30 -15.78 -10.41
N LYS A 61 -7.49 -16.19 -10.06
CA LYS A 61 -8.25 -17.24 -10.77
C LYS A 61 -9.73 -17.04 -10.55
N ASN A 62 -10.52 -17.41 -11.55
CA ASN A 62 -11.99 -17.30 -11.50
C ASN A 62 -12.43 -15.85 -11.19
N GLU A 63 -11.77 -14.89 -11.83
CA GLU A 63 -12.09 -13.48 -11.65
C GLU A 63 -13.54 -13.21 -12.08
N LYS A 64 -14.24 -12.42 -11.26
CA LYS A 64 -15.65 -12.09 -11.47
C LYS A 64 -15.81 -10.58 -11.54
N ASN A 65 -16.74 -10.14 -12.36
CA ASN A 65 -17.24 -8.78 -12.31
C ASN A 65 -18.26 -8.63 -11.17
N ILE A 66 -18.30 -7.46 -10.56
CA ILE A 66 -19.27 -7.09 -9.52
C ILE A 66 -20.48 -6.42 -10.16
N PHE A 67 -20.21 -5.53 -11.11
CA PHE A 67 -21.22 -4.78 -11.84
C PHE A 67 -21.14 -5.04 -13.35
N SER A 68 -22.27 -4.99 -14.04
CA SER A 68 -22.34 -5.18 -15.48
C SER A 68 -23.47 -4.34 -16.11
N GLY A 69 -23.48 -4.26 -17.43
CA GLY A 69 -24.55 -3.58 -18.19
C GLY A 69 -24.76 -2.12 -17.77
N ASP A 70 -26.00 -1.74 -17.50
CA ASP A 70 -26.38 -0.37 -17.17
C ASP A 70 -25.88 0.08 -15.78
N SER A 71 -25.77 -0.84 -14.84
CA SER A 71 -25.23 -0.53 -13.51
C SER A 71 -23.77 -0.13 -13.59
N LEU A 72 -22.96 -0.86 -14.38
CA LEU A 72 -21.58 -0.52 -14.63
C LEU A 72 -21.44 0.85 -15.32
N ARG A 73 -22.23 1.13 -16.35
CA ARG A 73 -22.21 2.42 -17.05
C ARG A 73 -22.53 3.61 -16.13
N LYS A 74 -23.51 3.45 -15.25
CA LYS A 74 -23.88 4.48 -14.27
C LYS A 74 -22.73 4.75 -13.30
N LEU A 75 -22.04 3.71 -12.82
CA LEU A 75 -20.88 3.85 -11.97
C LEU A 75 -19.70 4.49 -12.69
N GLN A 76 -19.40 4.06 -13.93
CA GLN A 76 -18.37 4.70 -14.76
C GLN A 76 -18.64 6.20 -14.92
N HIS A 77 -19.88 6.58 -15.15
CA HIS A 77 -20.27 7.99 -15.26
C HIS A 77 -20.14 8.72 -13.89
N CYS A 78 -20.57 8.08 -12.81
CA CYS A 78 -20.48 8.64 -11.45
C CYS A 78 -19.03 8.94 -11.04
N PHE A 79 -18.11 8.03 -11.35
CA PHE A 79 -16.69 8.17 -11.06
C PHE A 79 -15.90 8.92 -12.15
N GLY A 80 -16.59 9.45 -13.16
CA GLY A 80 -16.01 10.27 -14.20
C GLY A 80 -15.14 9.52 -15.21
N TYR A 81 -15.34 8.23 -15.39
CA TYR A 81 -14.64 7.45 -16.41
C TYR A 81 -15.10 7.91 -17.80
N SER A 82 -14.19 8.48 -18.55
CA SER A 82 -14.39 8.85 -19.95
C SER A 82 -14.12 7.67 -20.89
N LEU A 83 -14.53 7.79 -22.14
CA LEU A 83 -14.16 6.82 -23.17
C LEU A 83 -12.64 6.80 -23.38
N GLU A 84 -11.99 7.94 -23.27
CA GLU A 84 -10.53 8.09 -23.38
C GLU A 84 -9.82 7.33 -22.25
N ASP A 85 -10.32 7.43 -21.01
CA ASP A 85 -9.77 6.67 -19.89
C ASP A 85 -9.84 5.16 -20.14
N LEU A 86 -10.95 4.69 -20.71
CA LEU A 86 -11.14 3.28 -21.01
C LEU A 86 -10.30 2.80 -22.21
N GLU A 87 -10.14 3.62 -23.24
CA GLU A 87 -9.47 3.23 -24.49
C GLU A 87 -7.98 3.53 -24.49
N LEU A 88 -7.57 4.68 -23.98
CA LEU A 88 -6.19 5.15 -24.07
C LEU A 88 -5.38 4.91 -22.80
N ILE A 89 -6.03 4.60 -21.67
CA ILE A 89 -5.35 4.30 -20.41
C ILE A 89 -5.57 2.86 -20.00
N LEU A 90 -6.80 2.47 -19.70
CA LEU A 90 -7.10 1.15 -19.14
C LEU A 90 -6.81 0.00 -20.11
N HIS A 91 -7.20 0.17 -21.38
CA HIS A 91 -7.00 -0.88 -22.40
C HIS A 91 -5.52 -1.20 -22.64
N PRO A 92 -4.63 -0.23 -22.93
CA PRO A 92 -3.20 -0.51 -23.10
C PRO A 92 -2.54 -1.10 -21.85
N MET A 93 -2.96 -0.70 -20.65
CA MET A 93 -2.44 -1.29 -19.41
C MET A 93 -2.73 -2.78 -19.33
N ALA A 94 -3.89 -3.23 -19.80
CA ALA A 94 -4.26 -4.65 -19.81
C ALA A 94 -3.71 -5.39 -21.05
N GLU A 95 -3.56 -4.73 -22.19
CA GLU A 95 -3.06 -5.33 -23.41
C GLU A 95 -1.54 -5.45 -23.44
N ASP A 96 -0.81 -4.38 -23.07
CA ASP A 96 0.66 -4.31 -23.14
C ASP A 96 1.36 -4.60 -21.81
N ALA A 97 0.60 -4.69 -20.72
CA ALA A 97 1.13 -4.82 -19.36
C ALA A 97 2.09 -3.67 -18.98
N LYS A 98 1.84 -2.49 -19.49
CA LYS A 98 2.63 -1.27 -19.29
C LYS A 98 1.70 -0.09 -19.09
N GLU A 99 2.19 0.91 -18.36
CA GLU A 99 1.51 2.18 -18.25
C GLU A 99 1.36 2.81 -19.65
N ALA A 100 0.17 3.37 -19.92
CA ALA A 100 -0.06 4.09 -21.16
C ALA A 100 0.90 5.28 -21.27
N THR A 101 1.52 5.42 -22.43
CA THR A 101 2.40 6.56 -22.72
C THR A 101 1.60 7.64 -23.43
N GLY A 102 1.57 8.83 -22.82
CA GLY A 102 0.95 10.01 -23.40
C GLY A 102 1.96 11.10 -23.75
N SER A 103 1.47 12.22 -24.26
CA SER A 103 2.31 13.40 -24.45
C SER A 103 2.74 13.99 -23.11
N MET A 104 3.92 14.63 -23.09
CA MET A 104 4.46 15.30 -21.91
C MET A 104 3.72 16.60 -21.55
N GLY A 105 2.96 17.16 -22.48
CA GLY A 105 2.17 18.38 -22.28
C GLY A 105 0.70 18.07 -21.97
N ASP A 106 0.13 18.84 -21.06
CA ASP A 106 -1.29 18.81 -20.74
C ASP A 106 -1.84 20.23 -20.87
N ASP A 107 -2.58 20.46 -21.95
CA ASP A 107 -3.26 21.74 -22.24
C ASP A 107 -4.61 21.85 -21.53
N THR A 108 -4.98 20.84 -20.74
CA THR A 108 -6.24 20.83 -20.01
C THR A 108 -6.26 22.00 -19.01
N PRO A 109 -7.31 22.83 -19.00
CA PRO A 109 -7.46 23.88 -18.00
C PRO A 109 -7.35 23.31 -16.59
N LEU A 110 -6.83 24.13 -15.67
CA LEU A 110 -6.80 23.75 -14.25
C LEU A 110 -8.22 23.29 -13.82
N ALA A 111 -8.28 22.21 -13.06
CA ALA A 111 -9.56 21.60 -12.64
C ALA A 111 -10.49 22.60 -11.95
N VAL A 112 -9.95 23.57 -11.23
CA VAL A 112 -10.69 24.67 -10.57
C VAL A 112 -11.41 25.58 -11.57
N LEU A 113 -10.97 25.64 -12.82
CA LEU A 113 -11.55 26.43 -13.87
C LEU A 113 -12.52 25.64 -14.78
N SER A 114 -12.72 24.37 -14.49
CA SER A 114 -13.58 23.47 -15.25
C SER A 114 -14.91 23.24 -14.56
N ASN A 115 -16.00 23.22 -15.29
CA ASN A 115 -17.31 22.78 -14.79
C ASN A 115 -17.49 21.25 -14.85
N LYS A 116 -16.50 20.52 -15.33
CA LYS A 116 -16.53 19.07 -15.40
C LYS A 116 -15.98 18.47 -14.11
N TYR A 117 -16.55 17.34 -13.69
CA TYR A 117 -16.02 16.56 -12.57
C TYR A 117 -14.54 16.20 -12.80
N ARG A 118 -13.75 16.38 -11.79
CA ARG A 118 -12.35 15.95 -11.73
C ARG A 118 -12.12 15.19 -10.43
N PRO A 119 -11.61 13.97 -10.46
CA PRO A 119 -11.25 13.21 -9.25
C PRO A 119 -10.25 13.97 -8.38
N LEU A 120 -10.37 13.84 -7.08
CA LEU A 120 -9.52 14.57 -6.13
C LEU A 120 -8.02 14.31 -6.35
N TYR A 121 -7.64 13.10 -6.74
CA TYR A 121 -6.23 12.74 -6.97
C TYR A 121 -5.59 13.50 -8.15
N HIS A 122 -6.36 14.06 -9.08
CA HIS A 122 -5.84 14.92 -10.16
C HIS A 122 -5.25 16.24 -9.64
N PHE A 123 -5.61 16.65 -8.43
CA PHE A 123 -5.04 17.85 -7.79
C PHE A 123 -3.72 17.56 -7.09
N PHE A 124 -3.34 16.30 -6.94
CA PHE A 124 -2.10 15.90 -6.32
C PHE A 124 -1.04 15.68 -7.39
N ARG A 125 0.10 16.33 -7.22
CA ARG A 125 1.23 16.22 -8.14
C ARG A 125 2.52 16.04 -7.33
N GLN A 126 3.47 15.34 -7.90
CA GLN A 126 4.80 15.28 -7.33
C GLN A 126 5.46 16.65 -7.45
N ASN A 127 5.81 17.25 -6.32
CA ASN A 127 6.64 18.45 -6.32
C ASN A 127 8.10 18.05 -6.55
N PHE A 128 8.81 18.86 -7.34
CA PHE A 128 10.25 18.74 -7.43
C PHE A 128 10.86 19.14 -6.09
N SER A 129 11.44 18.18 -5.39
CA SER A 129 12.26 18.43 -4.22
C SER A 129 13.57 17.68 -4.37
N GLN A 130 14.61 18.17 -3.73
CA GLN A 130 15.84 17.41 -3.61
C GLN A 130 15.54 16.16 -2.79
N VAL A 131 15.67 15.00 -3.41
CA VAL A 131 15.49 13.72 -2.73
C VAL A 131 16.67 13.50 -1.77
N THR A 132 16.38 13.05 -0.57
CA THR A 132 17.38 12.71 0.45
C THR A 132 18.21 11.50 0.01
N ASN A 133 17.59 10.56 -0.70
CA ASN A 133 18.24 9.39 -1.26
C ASN A 133 18.38 9.52 -2.78
N PRO A 134 19.50 9.08 -3.37
CA PRO A 134 19.63 9.08 -4.82
C PRO A 134 18.59 8.15 -5.46
N PRO A 135 18.11 8.48 -6.68
CA PRO A 135 17.21 7.61 -7.42
C PRO A 135 17.84 6.23 -7.64
N ILE A 136 16.98 5.22 -7.67
CA ILE A 136 17.40 3.84 -7.96
C ILE A 136 17.38 3.66 -9.48
N ASP A 137 18.46 3.12 -10.04
CA ASP A 137 18.52 2.85 -11.47
C ASP A 137 17.65 1.64 -11.88
N SER A 138 17.18 1.63 -13.12
CA SER A 138 16.27 0.60 -13.62
C SER A 138 16.86 -0.84 -13.61
N LEU A 139 18.18 -0.97 -13.62
CA LEU A 139 18.83 -2.29 -13.53
C LEU A 139 18.79 -2.87 -12.13
N ARG A 140 18.75 -2.01 -11.12
CA ARG A 140 18.68 -2.41 -9.71
C ARG A 140 17.26 -2.51 -9.16
N GLU A 141 16.26 -1.89 -9.79
CA GLU A 141 14.88 -1.90 -9.33
C GLU A 141 14.41 -3.30 -8.90
N ASN A 142 14.57 -4.29 -9.75
CA ASN A 142 14.14 -5.67 -9.48
C ASN A 142 14.89 -6.36 -8.32
N LYS A 143 16.08 -5.87 -7.97
CA LYS A 143 16.90 -6.48 -6.92
C LYS A 143 16.72 -5.84 -5.56
N VAL A 144 16.50 -4.52 -5.53
CA VAL A 144 16.50 -3.75 -4.29
C VAL A 144 15.13 -3.20 -3.91
N MET A 145 14.16 -3.19 -4.84
CA MET A 145 12.83 -2.65 -4.61
C MET A 145 11.79 -3.74 -4.38
N SER A 146 10.79 -3.43 -3.57
CA SER A 146 9.73 -4.38 -3.24
C SER A 146 8.40 -3.69 -2.97
N LEU A 147 7.36 -4.19 -3.64
CA LEU A 147 5.96 -3.86 -3.37
C LEU A 147 5.34 -4.80 -2.32
N LYS A 148 6.13 -5.64 -1.66
CA LYS A 148 5.63 -6.58 -0.66
C LYS A 148 4.90 -5.83 0.45
N THR A 149 3.62 -6.13 0.55
CA THR A 149 2.71 -5.55 1.52
C THR A 149 2.52 -6.52 2.67
N ARG A 150 2.72 -6.06 3.89
CA ARG A 150 2.67 -6.87 5.10
C ARG A 150 1.44 -6.52 5.91
N PHE A 151 0.83 -7.55 6.48
CA PHE A 151 -0.28 -7.48 7.40
C PHE A 151 0.10 -8.18 8.70
N GLY A 152 -0.45 -7.73 9.79
CA GLY A 152 -0.19 -8.25 11.11
C GLY A 152 0.42 -7.19 12.01
N ASN A 153 0.15 -7.35 13.28
CA ASN A 153 0.66 -6.49 14.32
C ASN A 153 1.91 -7.14 14.92
N LEU A 154 3.05 -6.52 14.73
CA LEU A 154 4.32 -6.98 15.34
C LEU A 154 4.42 -6.61 16.82
N GLY A 155 3.41 -5.91 17.37
CA GLY A 155 3.48 -5.36 18.72
C GLY A 155 4.57 -4.29 18.86
N ASN A 156 5.01 -4.10 20.09
CA ASN A 156 6.17 -3.26 20.36
C ASN A 156 7.45 -4.06 20.20
N ILE A 157 8.15 -3.93 19.07
CA ILE A 157 9.40 -4.64 18.79
C ILE A 157 10.54 -4.33 19.78
N LEU A 158 10.39 -3.29 20.61
CA LEU A 158 11.34 -2.95 21.67
C LEU A 158 10.98 -3.60 23.00
N ASP A 159 9.81 -4.19 23.12
CA ASP A 159 9.36 -4.92 24.32
C ASP A 159 9.42 -6.42 24.07
N PHE A 160 10.59 -6.99 24.34
CA PHE A 160 10.85 -8.41 24.12
C PHE A 160 10.00 -9.37 24.98
N ASN A 161 9.38 -8.89 26.05
CA ASN A 161 8.55 -9.72 26.92
C ASN A 161 7.09 -9.82 26.46
N ASN A 162 6.63 -8.85 25.65
CA ASN A 162 5.25 -8.75 25.19
C ASN A 162 5.15 -8.80 23.65
N LEU A 163 6.10 -9.43 22.98
CA LEU A 163 6.00 -9.65 21.54
C LEU A 163 4.85 -10.62 21.26
N THR A 164 3.94 -10.16 20.42
CA THR A 164 2.83 -11.00 19.95
C THR A 164 3.36 -12.09 19.03
N GLU A 165 3.03 -13.36 19.29
CA GLU A 165 3.34 -14.49 18.41
C GLU A 165 2.42 -14.55 17.18
N GLU A 166 2.02 -13.39 16.65
CA GLU A 166 1.13 -13.35 15.52
C GLU A 166 1.86 -13.66 14.21
N ASN A 167 1.19 -14.39 13.35
CA ASN A 167 1.67 -14.67 12.01
C ASN A 167 1.75 -13.38 11.18
N ILE A 168 2.81 -13.24 10.41
CA ILE A 168 2.98 -12.14 9.46
C ILE A 168 2.46 -12.62 8.10
N TYR A 169 1.48 -11.93 7.57
CA TYR A 169 0.92 -12.20 6.25
C TYR A 169 1.57 -11.27 5.23
N VAL A 170 1.89 -11.79 4.04
CA VAL A 170 2.58 -11.02 3.00
C VAL A 170 1.89 -11.23 1.65
N LEU A 171 1.67 -10.13 0.93
CA LEU A 171 1.29 -10.08 -0.48
C LEU A 171 2.43 -9.47 -1.29
N ASN A 172 2.68 -9.94 -2.51
CA ASN A 172 3.71 -9.37 -3.39
C ASN A 172 3.30 -8.05 -4.03
N SER A 173 2.01 -7.73 -4.02
CA SER A 173 1.44 -6.50 -4.59
C SER A 173 0.45 -5.86 -3.62
N PRO A 174 0.37 -4.52 -3.56
CA PRO A 174 -0.68 -3.84 -2.80
C PRO A 174 -2.05 -3.84 -3.52
N ILE A 175 -2.14 -4.40 -4.72
CA ILE A 175 -3.36 -4.44 -5.53
C ILE A 175 -4.03 -5.78 -5.34
N LEU A 176 -5.32 -5.76 -5.06
CA LEU A 176 -6.16 -6.94 -4.94
C LEU A 176 -7.22 -6.95 -6.05
N THR A 177 -7.31 -8.03 -6.79
CA THR A 177 -8.41 -8.24 -7.75
C THR A 177 -9.73 -8.47 -7.02
N ASN A 178 -10.87 -8.49 -7.74
CA ASN A 178 -12.18 -8.66 -7.11
C ASN A 178 -12.27 -9.99 -6.35
N ASN A 179 -11.84 -11.08 -6.96
CA ASN A 179 -11.87 -12.39 -6.30
C ASN A 179 -10.84 -12.49 -5.17
N GLN A 180 -9.64 -11.93 -5.36
CA GLN A 180 -8.64 -11.86 -4.29
C GLN A 180 -9.16 -11.08 -3.09
N PHE A 181 -9.86 -9.98 -3.33
CA PHE A 181 -10.42 -9.14 -2.28
C PHE A 181 -11.52 -9.86 -1.48
N GLU A 182 -12.45 -10.55 -2.16
CA GLU A 182 -13.46 -11.37 -1.49
C GLU A 182 -12.85 -12.46 -0.61
N LYS A 183 -11.83 -13.15 -1.15
CA LYS A 183 -11.09 -14.16 -0.38
C LYS A 183 -10.29 -13.55 0.78
N PHE A 184 -9.72 -12.36 0.59
CA PHE A 184 -9.01 -11.62 1.63
C PHE A 184 -9.97 -11.27 2.79
N VAL A 185 -11.14 -10.75 2.48
CA VAL A 185 -12.18 -10.46 3.47
C VAL A 185 -12.57 -11.73 4.23
N SER A 186 -12.82 -12.83 3.51
CA SER A 186 -13.17 -14.12 4.13
C SER A 186 -12.02 -14.69 4.97
N PHE A 187 -10.77 -14.51 4.55
CA PHE A 187 -9.60 -15.00 5.27
C PHE A 187 -9.42 -14.32 6.63
N PHE A 188 -9.66 -13.02 6.70
CA PHE A 188 -9.55 -12.25 7.94
C PHE A 188 -10.88 -12.16 8.73
N ASP A 189 -11.96 -12.76 8.26
CA ASP A 189 -13.30 -12.86 8.84
C ASP A 189 -13.56 -11.96 10.06
N LYS A 190 -13.32 -12.46 11.28
CA LYS A 190 -13.55 -11.74 12.54
C LYS A 190 -12.62 -10.53 12.76
N ASN A 191 -11.48 -10.50 12.07
CA ASN A 191 -10.45 -9.48 12.22
C ASN A 191 -10.56 -8.36 11.19
N ASN A 192 -11.62 -8.33 10.38
CA ASN A 192 -11.88 -7.24 9.44
C ASN A 192 -13.22 -6.55 9.72
N LYS A 193 -13.30 -5.28 9.35
CA LYS A 193 -14.53 -4.49 9.34
C LYS A 193 -14.54 -3.55 8.14
N THR A 194 -15.69 -3.50 7.47
CA THR A 194 -15.93 -2.59 6.35
C THR A 194 -16.66 -1.35 6.83
N ILE A 195 -16.14 -0.20 6.48
CA ILE A 195 -16.72 1.12 6.72
C ILE A 195 -17.22 1.66 5.39
N ASP A 196 -18.49 2.04 5.36
CA ASP A 196 -19.12 2.63 4.18
C ASP A 196 -18.68 4.10 4.03
N CYS A 197 -18.05 4.40 2.90
CA CYS A 197 -17.55 5.73 2.55
C CYS A 197 -18.53 6.48 1.62
N THR A 198 -19.81 6.20 1.70
CA THR A 198 -20.85 6.97 1.00
C THR A 198 -21.65 7.83 1.99
N PHE A 199 -22.24 8.91 1.53
CA PHE A 199 -23.05 9.82 2.32
C PHE A 199 -24.30 10.27 1.52
N ASN A 200 -25.36 10.62 2.22
CA ASN A 200 -26.59 11.11 1.62
C ASN A 200 -26.50 12.62 1.30
N SER A 201 -27.33 13.10 0.37
CA SER A 201 -27.41 14.51 0.00
C SER A 201 -27.65 15.46 1.16
N ASP A 202 -28.35 14.98 2.21
CA ASP A 202 -28.69 15.75 3.39
C ASP A 202 -27.59 15.75 4.46
N GLU A 203 -26.55 14.94 4.27
CA GLU A 203 -25.42 14.80 5.18
C GLU A 203 -24.24 15.66 4.73
N ASN A 204 -23.57 16.31 5.67
CA ASN A 204 -22.34 17.04 5.39
C ASN A 204 -21.17 16.07 5.30
N ILE A 205 -20.34 16.23 4.26
CA ILE A 205 -19.14 15.44 4.04
C ILE A 205 -18.16 15.45 5.23
N GLU A 206 -18.05 16.57 5.94
CA GLU A 206 -17.21 16.69 7.14
C GLU A 206 -17.75 15.84 8.28
N SER A 207 -19.08 15.85 8.49
CA SER A 207 -19.75 14.99 9.47
C SER A 207 -19.52 13.52 9.15
N LYS A 208 -19.66 13.13 7.89
CA LYS A 208 -19.39 11.76 7.44
C LYS A 208 -17.93 11.34 7.68
N LEU A 209 -16.97 12.21 7.34
CA LEU A 209 -15.55 11.95 7.63
C LEU A 209 -15.27 11.78 9.12
N ASN A 210 -15.93 12.57 9.97
CA ASN A 210 -15.81 12.42 11.42
C ASN A 210 -16.39 11.09 11.90
N SER A 211 -17.53 10.66 11.37
CA SER A 211 -18.10 9.33 11.64
C SER A 211 -17.16 8.20 11.22
N ILE A 212 -16.62 8.25 10.01
CA ILE A 212 -15.66 7.26 9.50
C ILE A 212 -14.42 7.14 10.41
N LYS A 213 -13.86 8.26 10.88
CA LYS A 213 -12.72 8.28 11.80
C LYS A 213 -13.03 7.61 13.14
N GLN A 214 -14.20 7.95 13.71
CA GLN A 214 -14.63 7.41 15.00
C GLN A 214 -14.92 5.91 14.89
N GLU A 215 -15.60 5.49 13.84
CA GLU A 215 -15.89 4.08 13.58
C GLU A 215 -14.59 3.26 13.43
N ALA A 216 -13.63 3.78 12.69
CA ALA A 216 -12.31 3.17 12.54
C ALA A 216 -11.59 3.02 13.88
N GLU A 217 -11.62 4.06 14.73
CA GLU A 217 -11.01 4.01 16.07
C GLU A 217 -11.68 2.96 16.96
N ILE A 218 -13.01 2.90 16.97
CA ILE A 218 -13.78 1.93 17.75
C ILE A 218 -13.38 0.51 17.34
N TYR A 219 -13.35 0.21 16.05
CA TYR A 219 -12.99 -1.12 15.57
C TYR A 219 -11.55 -1.51 15.94
N VAL A 220 -10.58 -0.61 15.80
CA VAL A 220 -9.19 -0.89 16.19
C VAL A 220 -9.08 -1.17 17.69
N ARG A 221 -9.80 -0.41 18.53
CA ARG A 221 -9.84 -0.66 19.98
C ARG A 221 -10.50 -1.97 20.35
N GLN A 222 -11.38 -2.49 19.49
CA GLN A 222 -12.00 -3.82 19.63
C GLN A 222 -11.08 -4.96 19.13
N GLY A 223 -9.87 -4.66 18.65
CA GLY A 223 -8.90 -5.64 18.17
C GLY A 223 -8.99 -5.98 16.68
N VAL A 224 -9.76 -5.21 15.90
CA VAL A 224 -9.81 -5.37 14.44
C VAL A 224 -8.47 -4.96 13.85
N THR A 225 -7.89 -5.84 13.03
CA THR A 225 -6.58 -5.64 12.38
C THR A 225 -6.67 -5.20 10.93
N GLN A 226 -7.85 -5.36 10.29
CA GLN A 226 -8.09 -5.01 8.89
C GLN A 226 -9.31 -4.10 8.80
N ILE A 227 -9.11 -2.81 8.55
CA ILE A 227 -10.18 -1.89 8.17
C ILE A 227 -10.27 -1.85 6.65
N ILE A 228 -11.51 -1.92 6.16
CA ILE A 228 -11.83 -1.81 4.74
C ILE A 228 -12.66 -0.54 4.56
N LEU A 229 -12.15 0.40 3.78
CA LEU A 229 -12.88 1.58 3.34
C LEU A 229 -13.49 1.29 1.97
N SER A 230 -14.81 1.35 1.84
CA SER A 230 -15.51 0.99 0.60
C SER A 230 -16.49 2.06 0.16
N ASP A 231 -16.46 2.40 -1.13
CA ASP A 231 -17.44 3.25 -1.80
C ASP A 231 -18.41 2.44 -2.70
N LYS A 232 -18.43 1.11 -2.54
CA LYS A 232 -19.23 0.21 -3.39
C LYS A 232 -20.73 0.49 -3.34
N ASN A 233 -21.24 1.08 -2.25
CA ASN A 233 -22.65 1.35 -2.03
C ASN A 233 -23.15 2.65 -2.68
N VAL A 234 -22.39 3.18 -3.62
CA VAL A 234 -22.78 4.38 -4.41
C VAL A 234 -24.09 4.12 -5.14
N SER A 235 -24.99 5.07 -5.00
CA SER A 235 -26.33 5.05 -5.63
C SER A 235 -26.78 6.46 -6.00
N LYS A 236 -28.00 6.63 -6.46
CA LYS A 236 -28.57 7.96 -6.72
C LYS A 236 -28.73 8.81 -5.47
N GLU A 237 -28.86 8.20 -4.32
CA GLU A 237 -29.09 8.85 -3.02
C GLU A 237 -27.81 8.87 -2.16
N ASN A 238 -26.86 7.98 -2.45
CA ASN A 238 -25.61 7.84 -1.72
C ASN A 238 -24.43 8.21 -2.59
N TYR A 239 -23.79 9.33 -2.30
CA TYR A 239 -22.64 9.86 -3.02
C TYR A 239 -21.33 9.35 -2.42
N PRO A 240 -20.30 9.07 -3.21
CA PRO A 240 -19.01 8.66 -2.68
C PRO A 240 -18.30 9.85 -2.02
N VAL A 241 -17.79 9.64 -0.82
CA VAL A 241 -16.77 10.53 -0.27
C VAL A 241 -15.47 10.25 -1.02
N PRO A 242 -14.73 11.25 -1.53
CA PRO A 242 -13.46 11.00 -2.19
C PRO A 242 -12.57 10.10 -1.33
N MET A 243 -12.18 8.95 -1.88
CA MET A 243 -11.50 7.90 -1.11
C MET A 243 -10.19 8.40 -0.51
N LEU A 244 -9.51 9.31 -1.20
CA LEU A 244 -8.28 9.94 -0.72
C LEU A 244 -8.51 10.70 0.60
N LEU A 245 -9.66 11.37 0.77
CA LEU A 245 -10.03 12.04 2.03
C LEU A 245 -10.32 11.02 3.12
N CYS A 246 -11.05 9.95 2.81
CA CYS A 246 -11.36 8.89 3.78
C CYS A 246 -10.08 8.27 4.35
N ILE A 247 -9.14 7.88 3.47
CA ILE A 247 -7.86 7.29 3.88
C ILE A 247 -7.07 8.28 4.72
N GLY A 248 -6.90 9.51 4.24
CA GLY A 248 -6.13 10.55 4.93
C GLY A 248 -6.68 10.88 6.31
N ALA A 249 -8.01 10.96 6.42
CA ALA A 249 -8.69 11.22 7.69
C ALA A 249 -8.47 10.06 8.69
N VAL A 250 -8.69 8.82 8.26
CA VAL A 250 -8.50 7.62 9.10
C VAL A 250 -7.03 7.45 9.47
N HIS A 251 -6.11 7.54 8.50
CA HIS A 251 -4.67 7.42 8.73
C HIS A 251 -4.17 8.44 9.75
N THR A 252 -4.51 9.71 9.55
CA THR A 252 -4.07 10.80 10.44
C THR A 252 -4.68 10.67 11.84
N HIS A 253 -5.96 10.31 11.90
CA HIS A 253 -6.64 10.12 13.18
C HIS A 253 -6.03 8.97 13.97
N LEU A 254 -5.89 7.79 13.37
CA LEU A 254 -5.29 6.62 14.03
C LEU A 254 -3.82 6.86 14.41
N THR A 255 -3.09 7.63 13.63
CA THR A 255 -1.71 8.03 13.96
C THR A 255 -1.68 8.92 15.21
N LYS A 256 -2.54 9.93 15.29
CA LYS A 256 -2.68 10.80 16.47
C LYS A 256 -3.08 10.00 17.73
N MET A 257 -3.95 9.00 17.57
CA MET A 257 -4.37 8.11 18.66
C MET A 257 -3.36 7.01 18.98
N LYS A 258 -2.21 6.93 18.27
CA LYS A 258 -1.18 5.89 18.39
C LYS A 258 -1.70 4.47 18.09
N LEU A 259 -2.74 4.38 17.27
CA LEU A 259 -3.40 3.12 16.89
C LEU A 259 -3.01 2.64 15.50
N ARG A 260 -2.36 3.48 14.67
CA ARG A 260 -2.08 3.18 13.26
C ARG A 260 -1.23 1.91 13.05
N GLY A 261 -0.34 1.60 13.99
CA GLY A 261 0.53 0.42 13.94
C GLY A 261 -0.21 -0.92 14.12
N TYR A 262 -1.42 -0.90 14.66
CA TYR A 262 -2.21 -2.11 14.95
C TYR A 262 -3.13 -2.55 13.82
N VAL A 263 -3.27 -1.75 12.76
CA VAL A 263 -4.27 -1.96 11.73
C VAL A 263 -3.76 -1.67 10.34
N SER A 264 -4.25 -2.44 9.36
CA SER A 264 -4.09 -2.16 7.94
C SER A 264 -5.34 -1.47 7.41
N ILE A 265 -5.16 -0.46 6.54
CA ILE A 265 -6.24 0.24 5.86
C ILE A 265 -6.32 -0.28 4.43
N ASN A 266 -7.33 -1.10 4.16
CA ASN A 266 -7.58 -1.68 2.85
C ASN A 266 -8.69 -0.88 2.16
N VAL A 267 -8.60 -0.72 0.87
CA VAL A 267 -9.50 0.17 0.11
C VAL A 267 -10.18 -0.60 -0.99
N GLN A 268 -11.49 -0.45 -1.09
CA GLN A 268 -12.29 -0.92 -2.21
C GLN A 268 -12.95 0.31 -2.86
N THR A 269 -12.49 0.71 -4.04
CA THR A 269 -12.90 1.98 -4.63
C THR A 269 -13.10 1.94 -6.13
N GLY A 270 -14.08 2.71 -6.60
CA GLY A 270 -14.28 2.99 -8.01
C GLY A 270 -13.35 4.06 -8.56
N GLU A 271 -12.64 4.83 -7.73
CA GLU A 271 -11.78 5.92 -8.18
C GLU A 271 -10.45 5.45 -8.78
N ALA A 272 -9.95 4.27 -8.39
CA ALA A 272 -8.64 3.79 -8.78
C ALA A 272 -8.64 3.22 -10.21
N LEU A 273 -7.98 3.89 -11.14
CA LEU A 273 -7.90 3.50 -12.55
C LEU A 273 -6.47 3.35 -13.03
N ASP A 274 -5.64 4.36 -12.84
CA ASP A 274 -4.30 4.51 -13.36
C ASP A 274 -3.23 4.46 -12.25
N THR A 275 -1.97 4.39 -12.63
CA THR A 275 -0.84 4.36 -11.68
C THR A 275 -0.87 5.53 -10.70
N HIS A 276 -1.27 6.73 -11.15
CA HIS A 276 -1.27 7.93 -10.32
C HIS A 276 -2.30 7.81 -9.18
N SER A 277 -3.50 7.34 -9.47
CA SER A 277 -4.54 7.13 -8.46
C SER A 277 -4.10 6.12 -7.39
N PHE A 278 -3.47 5.00 -7.78
CA PHE A 278 -2.90 4.04 -6.82
C PHE A 278 -1.78 4.66 -5.99
N ALA A 279 -0.87 5.39 -6.62
CA ALA A 279 0.24 6.04 -5.94
C ALA A 279 -0.25 7.03 -4.87
N THR A 280 -1.26 7.84 -5.18
CA THR A 280 -1.83 8.80 -4.23
C THR A 280 -2.54 8.10 -3.07
N LEU A 281 -3.38 7.09 -3.33
CA LEU A 281 -4.08 6.34 -2.30
C LEU A 281 -3.11 5.64 -1.33
N ILE A 282 -2.08 4.97 -1.87
CA ILE A 282 -1.06 4.29 -1.06
C ILE A 282 -0.20 5.32 -0.31
N GLY A 283 0.19 6.41 -0.97
CA GLY A 283 0.97 7.49 -0.38
C GLY A 283 0.30 8.11 0.83
N VAL A 284 -1.02 8.28 0.80
CA VAL A 284 -1.81 8.85 1.91
C VAL A 284 -2.06 7.84 3.03
N GLY A 285 -1.83 6.53 2.80
CA GLY A 285 -1.88 5.56 3.89
C GLY A 285 -2.57 4.24 3.59
N ALA A 286 -3.09 3.99 2.38
CA ALA A 286 -3.69 2.71 2.03
C ALA A 286 -2.65 1.57 2.09
N THR A 287 -3.07 0.43 2.62
CA THR A 287 -2.28 -0.81 2.65
C THR A 287 -2.46 -1.59 1.38
N THR A 288 -3.71 -1.79 0.97
CA THR A 288 -4.08 -2.41 -0.32
C THR A 288 -5.21 -1.64 -0.97
N VAL A 289 -5.34 -1.81 -2.28
CA VAL A 289 -6.38 -1.21 -3.10
C VAL A 289 -7.02 -2.26 -3.98
N ASN A 290 -8.36 -2.37 -3.92
CA ASN A 290 -9.17 -3.12 -4.87
C ASN A 290 -9.87 -2.12 -5.82
N PRO A 291 -9.46 -2.06 -7.09
CA PRO A 291 -10.01 -1.14 -8.09
C PRO A 291 -11.22 -1.80 -8.79
N TYR A 292 -12.31 -2.07 -8.05
CA TYR A 292 -13.40 -2.89 -8.57
C TYR A 292 -13.98 -2.38 -9.89
N LEU A 293 -14.13 -1.06 -10.05
CA LEU A 293 -14.73 -0.46 -11.23
C LEU A 293 -13.82 -0.57 -12.47
N ALA A 294 -12.51 -0.42 -12.28
CA ALA A 294 -11.54 -0.62 -13.36
C ALA A 294 -11.54 -2.08 -13.83
N LEU A 295 -11.58 -3.03 -12.89
CA LEU A 295 -11.65 -4.47 -13.21
C LEU A 295 -12.94 -4.83 -13.93
N ASP A 296 -14.10 -4.30 -13.49
CA ASP A 296 -15.38 -4.53 -14.15
C ASP A 296 -15.42 -3.88 -15.54
N SER A 297 -14.76 -2.74 -15.70
CA SER A 297 -14.59 -2.08 -17.01
C SER A 297 -13.72 -2.89 -17.96
N LEU A 298 -12.67 -3.55 -17.45
CA LEU A 298 -11.88 -4.51 -18.22
C LEU A 298 -12.71 -5.73 -18.63
N TYR A 299 -13.53 -6.25 -17.71
CA TYR A 299 -14.45 -7.35 -18.04
C TYR A 299 -15.41 -6.97 -19.18
N GLN A 300 -16.02 -5.78 -19.13
CA GLN A 300 -16.89 -5.30 -20.20
C GLN A 300 -16.17 -5.23 -21.55
N ARG A 301 -14.89 -4.81 -21.56
CA ARG A 301 -14.07 -4.77 -22.79
C ARG A 301 -13.71 -6.17 -23.28
N PHE A 302 -13.46 -7.08 -22.37
CA PHE A 302 -13.21 -8.50 -22.67
C PHE A 302 -14.45 -9.15 -23.31
N GLU A 303 -15.66 -8.95 -22.76
CA GLU A 303 -16.90 -9.43 -23.36
C GLU A 303 -17.12 -8.91 -24.80
N LYS A 304 -16.68 -7.69 -25.09
CA LYS A 304 -16.69 -7.09 -26.44
C LYS A 304 -15.58 -7.65 -27.34
N LYS A 305 -14.77 -8.61 -26.86
CA LYS A 305 -13.66 -9.25 -27.60
C LYS A 305 -12.57 -8.27 -28.05
N LEU A 306 -12.34 -7.19 -27.29
CA LEU A 306 -11.35 -6.16 -27.65
C LEU A 306 -9.91 -6.57 -27.33
N PHE A 307 -9.68 -7.60 -26.53
CA PHE A 307 -8.35 -8.11 -26.16
C PHE A 307 -7.89 -9.33 -26.99
N GLY A 308 -8.52 -9.58 -28.13
CA GLY A 308 -8.10 -10.62 -29.05
C GLY A 308 -8.14 -12.02 -28.44
N LYS A 309 -6.96 -12.64 -28.23
CA LYS A 309 -6.83 -14.02 -27.76
C LYS A 309 -6.62 -14.15 -26.25
N PHE A 310 -6.46 -13.05 -25.53
CA PHE A 310 -6.20 -13.10 -24.09
C PHE A 310 -7.44 -13.58 -23.33
N LEU A 311 -7.21 -14.37 -22.29
CA LEU A 311 -8.22 -14.68 -21.29
C LEU A 311 -8.44 -13.48 -20.37
N TYR A 312 -9.59 -13.40 -19.71
CA TYR A 312 -9.87 -12.29 -18.81
C TYR A 312 -8.85 -12.21 -17.66
N GLU A 313 -8.51 -13.34 -17.07
CA GLU A 313 -7.49 -13.42 -16.02
C GLU A 313 -6.13 -12.86 -16.49
N GLU A 314 -5.74 -13.15 -17.73
CA GLU A 314 -4.51 -12.61 -18.30
C GLU A 314 -4.58 -11.09 -18.44
N CYS A 315 -5.71 -10.54 -18.86
CA CYS A 315 -5.91 -9.08 -18.92
C CYS A 315 -5.79 -8.44 -17.53
N VAL A 316 -6.37 -9.07 -16.51
CA VAL A 316 -6.29 -8.61 -15.11
C VAL A 316 -4.85 -8.68 -14.61
N GLU A 317 -4.15 -9.79 -14.82
CA GLU A 317 -2.73 -9.93 -14.43
C GLU A 317 -1.84 -8.87 -15.09
N ARG A 318 -2.07 -8.59 -16.37
CA ARG A 318 -1.34 -7.57 -17.13
C ARG A 318 -1.62 -6.17 -16.62
N TYR A 319 -2.89 -5.87 -16.28
CA TYR A 319 -3.25 -4.60 -15.66
C TYR A 319 -2.58 -4.42 -14.30
N VAL A 320 -2.66 -5.41 -13.42
CA VAL A 320 -1.99 -5.39 -12.10
C VAL A 320 -0.47 -5.22 -12.27
N LYS A 321 0.13 -5.92 -13.24
CA LYS A 321 1.55 -5.78 -13.54
C LYS A 321 1.91 -4.37 -14.00
N SER A 322 1.07 -3.76 -14.85
CA SER A 322 1.27 -2.38 -15.33
C SER A 322 1.30 -1.39 -14.17
N VAL A 323 0.32 -1.44 -13.27
CA VAL A 323 0.26 -0.59 -12.07
C VAL A 323 1.47 -0.84 -11.16
N ASN A 324 1.84 -2.10 -10.94
CA ASN A 324 3.01 -2.45 -10.13
C ASN A 324 4.31 -1.84 -10.68
N LEU A 325 4.53 -1.93 -12.00
CA LEU A 325 5.69 -1.32 -12.65
C LEU A 325 5.68 0.21 -12.52
N GLY A 326 4.52 0.82 -12.67
CA GLY A 326 4.36 2.27 -12.47
C GLY A 326 4.67 2.71 -11.03
N LEU A 327 4.19 1.97 -10.03
CA LEU A 327 4.51 2.22 -8.61
C LEU A 327 6.01 2.09 -8.34
N LEU A 328 6.66 1.05 -8.84
CA LEU A 328 8.11 0.89 -8.72
C LEU A 328 8.86 2.07 -9.35
N LYS A 329 8.44 2.52 -10.53
CA LYS A 329 9.02 3.69 -11.21
C LYS A 329 8.89 4.98 -10.38
N ILE A 330 7.74 5.21 -9.75
CA ILE A 330 7.54 6.38 -8.87
C ILE A 330 8.46 6.26 -7.65
N MET A 331 8.49 5.10 -6.99
CA MET A 331 9.33 4.86 -5.81
C MET A 331 10.82 4.96 -6.15
N SER A 332 11.25 4.47 -7.32
CA SER A 332 12.65 4.53 -7.75
C SER A 332 13.14 5.96 -7.91
N LYS A 333 12.30 6.85 -8.47
CA LYS A 333 12.62 8.29 -8.58
C LYS A 333 12.78 8.96 -7.23
N MET A 334 12.08 8.48 -6.20
CA MET A 334 12.16 8.99 -4.83
C MET A 334 13.26 8.33 -4.01
N GLY A 335 13.95 7.33 -4.54
CA GLY A 335 14.95 6.55 -3.80
C GLY A 335 14.35 5.68 -2.68
N ILE A 336 13.07 5.31 -2.79
CA ILE A 336 12.35 4.48 -1.82
C ILE A 336 12.35 3.04 -2.31
N SER A 337 12.92 2.13 -1.52
CA SER A 337 13.06 0.72 -1.91
C SER A 337 11.87 -0.17 -1.53
N VAL A 338 11.10 0.18 -0.49
CA VAL A 338 9.99 -0.64 0.00
C VAL A 338 8.70 0.15 0.10
N ILE A 339 7.58 -0.45 -0.32
CA ILE A 339 6.27 0.20 -0.34
C ILE A 339 5.82 0.67 1.06
N SER A 340 6.23 -0.01 2.12
CA SER A 340 5.89 0.40 3.49
C SER A 340 6.51 1.74 3.88
N SER A 341 7.66 2.11 3.31
CA SER A 341 8.29 3.41 3.53
C SER A 341 7.70 4.52 2.65
N TYR A 342 7.04 4.15 1.54
CA TYR A 342 6.29 5.08 0.70
C TYR A 342 4.96 5.49 1.38
N ARG A 343 4.33 4.57 2.08
CA ARG A 343 3.03 4.73 2.73
C ARG A 343 3.10 5.66 3.93
N GLY A 344 2.40 6.79 3.86
CA GLY A 344 2.32 7.76 4.95
C GLY A 344 3.66 8.40 5.33
N GLY A 345 4.68 8.26 4.51
CA GLY A 345 6.00 8.84 4.76
C GLY A 345 6.02 10.34 4.55
N SER A 346 6.92 11.05 5.24
CA SER A 346 7.08 12.50 5.08
C SER A 346 7.50 12.89 3.66
N VAL A 347 8.16 11.99 2.94
CA VAL A 347 8.50 12.15 1.52
C VAL A 347 7.23 12.20 0.67
N SER A 348 6.25 11.34 0.94
CA SER A 348 4.94 11.40 0.30
C SER A 348 4.21 12.70 0.64
N TYR A 349 4.34 13.19 1.86
CA TYR A 349 3.75 14.46 2.30
C TYR A 349 4.31 15.66 1.55
N THR A 350 5.63 15.72 1.36
CA THR A 350 6.30 16.79 0.60
C THR A 350 6.02 16.71 -0.90
N HIS A 351 5.69 15.54 -1.42
CA HIS A 351 5.44 15.33 -2.84
C HIS A 351 3.96 15.29 -3.23
N LEU A 352 3.07 15.08 -2.27
CA LEU A 352 1.61 15.01 -2.47
C LEU A 352 0.87 16.22 -1.90
N THR A 353 1.55 17.25 -1.42
CA THR A 353 0.88 18.48 -1.00
C THR A 353 0.35 19.23 -2.22
N LEU A 354 -0.84 19.78 -2.08
CA LEU A 354 -1.36 20.78 -3.01
C LEU A 354 -0.30 21.86 -3.23
N PRO A 355 -0.14 22.39 -4.44
CA PRO A 355 0.76 23.50 -4.71
C PRO A 355 0.17 24.79 -4.11
N THR A 356 0.17 24.87 -2.77
CA THR A 356 -0.33 26.02 -2.02
C THR A 356 0.76 26.92 -1.50
N THR A 357 2.00 26.62 -1.76
CA THR A 357 3.06 27.58 -1.51
C THR A 357 3.17 28.57 -2.65
N VAL A 358 2.38 29.60 -2.60
CA VAL A 358 2.86 30.90 -3.00
C VAL A 358 4.04 31.20 -2.08
N GLN A 359 5.23 30.93 -2.53
CA GLN A 359 6.42 31.54 -1.94
C GLN A 359 6.38 33.00 -2.34
N VAL A 360 6.09 33.85 -1.39
CA VAL A 360 6.37 35.29 -1.43
C VAL A 360 7.88 35.48 -1.40
#